data_03a44a1d2a8c39924e40d9ffb224bf4a
#
_entry.id   03a44a1d2a8c39924e40d9ffb224bf4a
#
_cell.length_a   1.000
_cell.length_b   1.000
_cell.length_c   1.000
_cell.angle_alpha   90.00
_cell.angle_beta   90.00
_cell.angle_gamma   90.00
#
_symmetry.space_group_name_H-M   'P 1'
#
loop_
_entity.id
_entity.type
_entity.pdbx_description
1 polymer ?
#
loop_
_entity_poly.entity_id
_entity_poly.type
_entity_poly.pdbx_seq_one_letter_code
_entity_poly.pdbx_strand_id
1 'polypeptide(L)'
;MRIAILSWESLHSVSVGGVAVHVTELGAALARKGHQVHIFTRRAPGQRGHDYVGGVHYHRCTYLPHNDFVDDVNSMCRSFVDRVFEVEDFVGRFDLVHAHDWLLANAMIWIKQGRGHNCVLTIHATEFARCGNAFPLGRSARIRHQERAGTYWADRVIAVSHTTKSELMWMYEVPDWKISVVYNGVNPSRFELATDPGADKGRYDIAPLDPTVLFCGRLAWQKGPDLLVEAIPSILKFHGNTKFIFAGEGEMRSGLEARVRQLGVTHAARFLGRREGHEIIRLFKLADVVCVPSRNEPFGIVVLEAWSAYKPVVVTQVGGPSEYVWHEVNGLKTEPNPNCIAGALGTVFSDFERSRWMGRNGRKAVEDRFTWELIVEQTLAVYRDVCPSGELELGVPAEATGREFPRSEVTNQAQPLDLLAKLRVGVNQDGDGASQTLASYKERLAQIGLHPEQENGSIILKGKFATLLAAIERCHQQIHQTGLTHVACSLNLETSVPLGVSNGAGETSTSVENQQKP
;
A
#
# COMPACT_ATOMS: atom_id res chain seq x y z
N MET A 1 6.35 16.55 -16.21
CA MET A 1 6.77 16.43 -14.79
C MET A 1 7.77 15.31 -14.64
N ARG A 2 8.70 15.47 -13.71
CA ARG A 2 9.57 14.39 -13.22
C ARG A 2 8.98 13.85 -11.93
N ILE A 3 8.59 12.57 -11.92
CA ILE A 3 7.78 11.96 -10.87
C ILE A 3 8.57 10.83 -10.22
N ALA A 4 8.71 10.87 -8.88
CA ALA A 4 9.23 9.76 -8.09
C ALA A 4 8.07 8.97 -7.49
N ILE A 5 7.94 7.69 -7.87
CA ILE A 5 6.96 6.76 -7.30
C ILE A 5 7.66 5.84 -6.32
N LEU A 6 7.18 5.78 -5.08
CA LEU A 6 7.71 4.91 -4.04
C LEU A 6 6.75 3.74 -3.83
N SER A 7 7.22 2.52 -4.05
CA SER A 7 6.41 1.32 -3.89
C SER A 7 7.18 0.14 -3.30
N TRP A 8 6.55 -0.55 -2.35
CA TRP A 8 7.03 -1.80 -1.79
C TRP A 8 7.30 -2.88 -2.85
N GLU A 9 6.54 -2.87 -3.94
CA GLU A 9 6.56 -3.90 -4.97
C GLU A 9 6.34 -3.33 -6.39
N SER A 10 6.83 -4.04 -7.40
CA SER A 10 6.53 -3.81 -8.82
C SER A 10 6.69 -5.10 -9.61
N LEU A 11 6.10 -5.19 -10.82
CA LEU A 11 6.26 -6.37 -11.69
C LEU A 11 7.71 -6.55 -12.18
N HIS A 12 8.50 -5.47 -12.17
CA HIS A 12 9.92 -5.50 -12.58
C HIS A 12 10.88 -5.63 -11.40
N SER A 13 10.37 -6.02 -10.21
CA SER A 13 11.13 -6.16 -8.98
C SER A 13 10.58 -7.31 -8.14
N VAL A 14 10.29 -7.06 -6.86
CA VAL A 14 9.55 -8.00 -6.01
C VAL A 14 8.07 -7.79 -6.27
N SER A 15 7.36 -8.84 -6.65
CA SER A 15 5.90 -8.80 -6.86
C SER A 15 5.21 -9.69 -5.85
N VAL A 16 4.29 -9.13 -5.06
CA VAL A 16 3.54 -9.84 -4.01
C VAL A 16 2.05 -9.82 -4.28
N GLY A 17 1.51 -8.68 -4.71
CA GLY A 17 0.08 -8.49 -4.86
C GLY A 17 -0.35 -7.52 -5.95
N GLY A 18 -1.56 -6.99 -5.83
CA GLY A 18 -2.16 -6.07 -6.81
C GLY A 18 -1.46 -4.72 -6.92
N VAL A 19 -0.76 -4.28 -5.87
CA VAL A 19 0.00 -3.01 -5.89
C VAL A 19 1.15 -3.06 -6.90
N ALA A 20 1.79 -4.24 -7.07
CA ALA A 20 2.84 -4.42 -8.08
C ALA A 20 2.31 -4.12 -9.50
N VAL A 21 1.14 -4.65 -9.82
CA VAL A 21 0.47 -4.38 -11.11
C VAL A 21 0.11 -2.90 -11.22
N HIS A 22 -0.55 -2.34 -10.19
CA HIS A 22 -0.98 -0.95 -10.16
C HIS A 22 0.18 0.01 -10.43
N VAL A 23 1.26 -0.09 -9.66
CA VAL A 23 2.40 0.84 -9.76
C VAL A 23 3.11 0.72 -11.10
N THR A 24 3.27 -0.50 -11.61
CA THR A 24 3.93 -0.74 -12.90
C THR A 24 3.12 -0.16 -14.05
N GLU A 25 1.82 -0.43 -14.10
CA GLU A 25 0.94 0.04 -15.16
C GLU A 25 0.69 1.56 -15.08
N LEU A 26 0.52 2.11 -13.87
CA LEU A 26 0.43 3.56 -13.65
C LEU A 26 1.70 4.27 -14.14
N GLY A 27 2.88 3.76 -13.76
CA GLY A 27 4.16 4.32 -14.20
C GLY A 27 4.29 4.31 -15.73
N ALA A 28 3.95 3.19 -16.37
CA ALA A 28 3.97 3.08 -17.83
C ALA A 28 2.94 4.02 -18.50
N ALA A 29 1.74 4.20 -17.92
CA ALA A 29 0.74 5.11 -18.42
C ALA A 29 1.17 6.58 -18.30
N LEU A 30 1.78 6.98 -17.19
CA LEU A 30 2.37 8.30 -16.98
C LEU A 30 3.51 8.55 -17.99
N ALA A 31 4.38 7.57 -18.24
CA ALA A 31 5.44 7.68 -19.23
C ALA A 31 4.90 7.86 -20.65
N ARG A 32 3.83 7.13 -21.03
CA ARG A 32 3.13 7.34 -22.32
C ARG A 32 2.52 8.74 -22.48
N LYS A 33 2.20 9.41 -21.36
CA LYS A 33 1.75 10.81 -21.34
C LYS A 33 2.90 11.84 -21.38
N GLY A 34 4.15 11.39 -21.55
CA GLY A 34 5.32 12.25 -21.69
C GLY A 34 5.94 12.68 -20.35
N HIS A 35 5.59 12.05 -19.23
CA HIS A 35 6.22 12.31 -17.94
C HIS A 35 7.48 11.47 -17.76
N GLN A 36 8.50 12.03 -17.11
CA GLN A 36 9.69 11.29 -16.69
C GLN A 36 9.39 10.59 -15.38
N VAL A 37 9.31 9.25 -15.40
CA VAL A 37 8.87 8.43 -14.28
C VAL A 37 10.01 7.61 -13.71
N HIS A 38 10.24 7.73 -12.41
CA HIS A 38 11.21 6.98 -11.64
C HIS A 38 10.49 6.21 -10.55
N ILE A 39 10.52 4.87 -10.61
CA ILE A 39 9.94 3.98 -9.59
C ILE A 39 11.06 3.49 -8.68
N PHE A 40 10.93 3.76 -7.39
CA PHE A 40 11.81 3.26 -6.34
C PHE A 40 11.13 2.07 -5.67
N THR A 41 11.80 0.92 -5.64
CA THR A 41 11.23 -0.34 -5.17
C THR A 41 12.29 -1.24 -4.55
N ARG A 42 11.87 -2.30 -3.89
CA ARG A 42 12.80 -3.27 -3.29
C ARG A 42 13.56 -4.05 -4.35
N ARG A 43 14.79 -4.42 -4.04
CA ARG A 43 15.64 -5.26 -4.90
C ARG A 43 15.42 -6.73 -4.58
N ALA A 44 15.11 -7.54 -5.58
CA ALA A 44 15.14 -8.99 -5.46
C ALA A 44 16.59 -9.52 -5.69
N PRO A 45 16.92 -10.71 -5.14
CA PRO A 45 18.21 -11.34 -5.38
C PRO A 45 18.53 -11.46 -6.88
N GLY A 46 19.76 -11.16 -7.27
CA GLY A 46 20.22 -11.23 -8.67
C GLY A 46 19.78 -10.10 -9.59
N GLN A 47 18.94 -9.18 -9.14
CA GLN A 47 18.52 -8.02 -9.96
C GLN A 47 19.58 -6.91 -9.96
N ARG A 48 19.64 -6.14 -11.07
CA ARG A 48 20.43 -4.90 -11.15
C ARG A 48 19.81 -3.82 -10.27
N GLY A 49 20.60 -2.85 -9.81
CA GLY A 49 20.10 -1.71 -9.02
C GLY A 49 19.23 -0.75 -9.82
N HIS A 50 19.40 -0.68 -11.13
CA HIS A 50 18.62 0.17 -12.04
C HIS A 50 18.34 -0.57 -13.35
N ASP A 51 17.13 -0.35 -13.90
CA ASP A 51 16.73 -0.73 -15.26
C ASP A 51 15.80 0.34 -15.84
N TYR A 52 15.75 0.42 -17.17
CA TYR A 52 14.80 1.23 -17.91
C TYR A 52 13.88 0.32 -18.72
N VAL A 53 12.59 0.32 -18.39
CA VAL A 53 11.61 -0.60 -18.99
C VAL A 53 10.33 0.15 -19.31
N GLY A 54 9.89 0.10 -20.58
CA GLY A 54 8.62 0.70 -20.99
C GLY A 54 8.50 2.21 -20.75
N GLY A 55 9.62 2.95 -20.84
CA GLY A 55 9.65 4.40 -20.59
C GLY A 55 9.79 4.79 -19.11
N VAL A 56 10.04 3.82 -18.22
CA VAL A 56 10.10 4.02 -16.77
C VAL A 56 11.46 3.60 -16.24
N HIS A 57 12.06 4.43 -15.38
CA HIS A 57 13.27 4.11 -14.64
C HIS A 57 12.91 3.36 -13.35
N TYR A 58 13.42 2.13 -13.19
CA TYR A 58 13.25 1.32 -11.97
C TYR A 58 14.52 1.36 -11.14
N HIS A 59 14.47 2.01 -9.98
CA HIS A 59 15.54 2.05 -8.99
C HIS A 59 15.25 1.04 -7.89
N ARG A 60 16.08 -0.02 -7.81
CA ARG A 60 15.90 -1.10 -6.83
C ARG A 60 16.81 -0.88 -5.64
N CYS A 61 16.21 -0.64 -4.50
CA CYS A 61 16.88 -0.33 -3.26
C CYS A 61 17.18 -1.60 -2.46
N THR A 62 18.37 -1.66 -1.89
CA THR A 62 18.77 -2.69 -0.93
C THR A 62 18.79 -2.08 0.47
N TYR A 63 18.40 -2.86 1.46
CA TYR A 63 18.40 -2.44 2.86
C TYR A 63 18.78 -3.61 3.75
N LEU A 64 19.16 -3.32 5.00
CA LEU A 64 19.43 -4.34 5.99
C LEU A 64 18.11 -4.78 6.63
N PRO A 65 17.75 -6.07 6.53
CA PRO A 65 16.50 -6.55 7.11
C PRO A 65 16.51 -6.48 8.63
N HIS A 66 15.34 -6.28 9.22
CA HIS A 66 15.12 -6.24 10.66
C HIS A 66 14.15 -7.34 11.10
N ASN A 67 14.28 -7.84 12.33
CA ASN A 67 13.41 -8.91 12.85
C ASN A 67 11.96 -8.46 13.09
N ASP A 68 11.76 -7.21 13.53
CA ASP A 68 10.43 -6.63 13.63
C ASP A 68 9.99 -6.08 12.28
N PHE A 69 8.78 -6.42 11.86
CA PHE A 69 8.27 -6.07 10.53
C PHE A 69 8.14 -4.56 10.29
N VAL A 70 7.73 -3.79 11.30
CA VAL A 70 7.59 -2.33 11.15
C VAL A 70 8.96 -1.66 11.10
N ASP A 71 9.92 -2.16 11.87
CA ASP A 71 11.29 -1.66 11.84
C ASP A 71 12.02 -2.08 10.57
N ASP A 72 11.71 -3.27 10.02
CA ASP A 72 12.17 -3.71 8.68
C ASP A 72 11.69 -2.75 7.59
N VAL A 73 10.40 -2.39 7.59
CA VAL A 73 9.83 -1.41 6.68
C VAL A 73 10.49 -0.03 6.86
N ASN A 74 10.77 0.39 8.08
CA ASN A 74 11.46 1.66 8.33
C ASN A 74 12.91 1.65 7.84
N SER A 75 13.62 0.52 7.97
CA SER A 75 14.97 0.34 7.39
C SER A 75 14.93 0.44 5.86
N MET A 76 13.95 -0.20 5.23
CA MET A 76 13.69 -0.05 3.80
C MET A 76 13.40 1.41 3.41
N CYS A 77 12.53 2.11 4.15
CA CYS A 77 12.21 3.51 3.90
C CYS A 77 13.45 4.41 3.87
N ARG A 78 14.41 4.21 4.79
CA ARG A 78 15.68 4.95 4.79
C ARG A 78 16.45 4.76 3.49
N SER A 79 16.61 3.51 3.04
CA SER A 79 17.31 3.23 1.78
C SER A 79 16.62 3.85 0.56
N PHE A 80 15.30 3.99 0.60
CA PHE A 80 14.56 4.67 -0.47
C PHE A 80 14.82 6.17 -0.46
N VAL A 81 14.85 6.81 0.72
CA VAL A 81 15.19 8.24 0.86
C VAL A 81 16.58 8.52 0.28
N ASP A 82 17.58 7.74 0.71
CA ASP A 82 18.96 7.88 0.24
C ASP A 82 19.01 7.76 -1.29
N ARG A 83 18.34 6.74 -1.84
CA ARG A 83 18.33 6.50 -3.28
C ARG A 83 17.58 7.57 -4.07
N VAL A 84 16.48 8.10 -3.53
CA VAL A 84 15.75 9.23 -4.15
C VAL A 84 16.66 10.45 -4.22
N PHE A 85 17.37 10.78 -3.15
CA PHE A 85 18.28 11.94 -3.12
C PHE A 85 19.47 11.78 -4.06
N GLU A 86 20.08 10.58 -4.12
CA GLU A 86 21.15 10.29 -5.08
C GLU A 86 20.70 10.45 -6.53
N VAL A 87 19.52 9.91 -6.86
CA VAL A 87 18.97 10.02 -8.22
C VAL A 87 18.61 11.46 -8.54
N GLU A 88 18.00 12.19 -7.61
CA GLU A 88 17.63 13.59 -7.77
C GLU A 88 18.85 14.48 -8.01
N ASP A 89 19.95 14.25 -7.28
CA ASP A 89 21.20 14.98 -7.46
C ASP A 89 21.81 14.73 -8.85
N PHE A 90 21.48 13.60 -9.48
CA PHE A 90 21.94 13.25 -10.81
C PHE A 90 21.03 13.76 -11.95
N VAL A 91 19.68 13.63 -11.79
CA VAL A 91 18.72 13.95 -12.86
C VAL A 91 18.05 15.32 -12.68
N GLY A 92 18.26 15.97 -11.52
CA GLY A 92 17.57 17.17 -11.08
C GLY A 92 16.31 16.87 -10.28
N ARG A 93 15.75 17.91 -9.63
CA ARG A 93 14.66 17.82 -8.66
C ARG A 93 13.42 17.11 -9.22
N PHE A 94 12.81 16.25 -8.41
CA PHE A 94 11.48 15.69 -8.67
C PHE A 94 10.41 16.76 -8.40
N ASP A 95 9.45 16.88 -9.30
CA ASP A 95 8.29 17.77 -9.13
C ASP A 95 7.33 17.23 -8.08
N LEU A 96 7.24 15.89 -8.03
CA LEU A 96 6.30 15.17 -7.17
C LEU A 96 6.90 13.85 -6.66
N VAL A 97 6.58 13.54 -5.40
CA VAL A 97 6.79 12.21 -4.79
C VAL A 97 5.45 11.56 -4.53
N HIS A 98 5.21 10.39 -5.10
CA HIS A 98 3.98 9.61 -4.92
C HIS A 98 4.28 8.30 -4.21
N ALA A 99 3.85 8.16 -2.98
CA ALA A 99 4.02 6.95 -2.18
C ALA A 99 2.76 6.06 -2.17
N HIS A 100 2.96 4.76 -2.03
CA HIS A 100 1.89 3.78 -2.00
C HIS A 100 1.84 3.04 -0.66
N ASP A 101 0.69 3.08 0.02
CA ASP A 101 0.39 2.51 1.33
C ASP A 101 1.29 3.02 2.46
N TRP A 102 0.98 2.60 3.69
CA TRP A 102 1.74 2.90 4.89
C TRP A 102 3.21 2.45 4.81
N LEU A 103 3.48 1.44 3.99
CA LEU A 103 4.81 0.87 3.78
C LEU A 103 5.84 1.91 3.32
N LEU A 104 5.41 2.96 2.60
CA LEU A 104 6.26 4.04 2.09
C LEU A 104 5.93 5.40 2.72
N ALA A 105 5.00 5.46 3.67
CA ALA A 105 4.60 6.71 4.31
C ALA A 105 5.80 7.41 4.95
N ASN A 106 6.63 6.70 5.71
CA ASN A 106 7.79 7.29 6.36
C ASN A 106 8.87 7.75 5.36
N ALA A 107 9.10 7.01 4.27
CA ALA A 107 10.00 7.47 3.22
C ALA A 107 9.51 8.80 2.61
N MET A 108 8.22 8.89 2.27
CA MET A 108 7.60 10.12 1.77
C MET A 108 7.74 11.28 2.77
N ILE A 109 7.47 11.04 4.06
CA ILE A 109 7.59 12.05 5.12
C ILE A 109 9.03 12.56 5.20
N TRP A 110 10.01 11.68 5.24
CA TRP A 110 11.43 12.08 5.36
C TRP A 110 11.95 12.79 4.12
N ILE A 111 11.50 12.40 2.92
CA ILE A 111 11.80 13.11 1.68
C ILE A 111 11.20 14.52 1.72
N LYS A 112 9.94 14.66 2.14
CA LYS A 112 9.28 15.96 2.29
C LYS A 112 10.00 16.85 3.30
N GLN A 113 10.35 16.32 4.46
CA GLN A 113 11.10 17.06 5.50
C GLN A 113 12.51 17.45 5.05
N GLY A 114 13.20 16.57 4.31
CA GLY A 114 14.57 16.79 3.88
C GLY A 114 14.72 17.79 2.72
N ARG A 115 13.80 17.77 1.75
CA ARG A 115 13.91 18.59 0.53
C ARG A 115 12.63 19.34 0.13
N GLY A 116 11.58 19.34 0.96
CA GLY A 116 10.36 20.13 0.73
C GLY A 116 9.55 19.72 -0.53
N HIS A 117 9.49 18.42 -0.85
CA HIS A 117 8.75 17.93 -2.01
C HIS A 117 7.24 18.01 -1.84
N ASN A 118 6.53 18.20 -2.95
CA ASN A 118 5.10 17.93 -3.05
C ASN A 118 4.87 16.41 -2.98
N CYS A 119 3.92 15.98 -2.15
CA CYS A 119 3.72 14.57 -1.84
C CYS A 119 2.28 14.14 -2.02
N VAL A 120 2.08 13.02 -2.73
CA VAL A 120 0.80 12.31 -2.84
C VAL A 120 0.96 10.93 -2.19
N LEU A 121 -0.06 10.48 -1.48
CA LEU A 121 -0.11 9.13 -0.90
C LEU A 121 -1.34 8.39 -1.41
N THR A 122 -1.15 7.24 -2.07
CA THR A 122 -2.26 6.32 -2.37
C THR A 122 -2.39 5.28 -1.27
N ILE A 123 -3.60 5.11 -0.74
CA ILE A 123 -3.96 4.05 0.20
C ILE A 123 -4.77 2.99 -0.55
N HIS A 124 -4.15 1.81 -0.72
CA HIS A 124 -4.78 0.64 -1.36
C HIS A 124 -5.63 -0.17 -0.40
N ALA A 125 -5.30 -0.19 0.87
CA ALA A 125 -6.08 -0.80 1.94
C ALA A 125 -5.63 -0.25 3.29
N THR A 126 -6.58 0.00 4.19
CA THR A 126 -6.27 0.36 5.56
C THR A 126 -5.88 -0.87 6.39
N GLU A 127 -5.10 -0.68 7.44
CA GLU A 127 -4.80 -1.77 8.39
C GLU A 127 -6.06 -2.27 9.09
N PHE A 128 -7.05 -1.39 9.33
CA PHE A 128 -8.36 -1.77 9.84
C PHE A 128 -9.03 -2.82 8.95
N ALA A 129 -9.10 -2.55 7.64
CA ALA A 129 -9.66 -3.48 6.67
C ALA A 129 -8.87 -4.79 6.59
N ARG A 130 -7.52 -4.74 6.66
CA ARG A 130 -6.66 -5.94 6.68
C ARG A 130 -6.88 -6.80 7.93
N CYS A 131 -7.20 -6.17 9.06
CA CYS A 131 -7.48 -6.83 10.34
C CYS A 131 -8.94 -7.24 10.52
N GLY A 132 -9.74 -7.30 9.44
CA GLY A 132 -11.12 -7.75 9.50
C GLY A 132 -12.05 -6.74 10.18
N ASN A 133 -11.84 -5.46 9.93
CA ASN A 133 -12.56 -4.33 10.53
C ASN A 133 -12.40 -4.27 12.06
N ALA A 134 -11.19 -4.53 12.53
CA ALA A 134 -10.82 -4.53 13.94
C ALA A 134 -9.61 -3.62 14.21
N PHE A 135 -9.39 -3.28 15.47
CA PHE A 135 -8.28 -2.47 15.95
C PHE A 135 -7.34 -3.28 16.88
N PRO A 136 -6.59 -4.26 16.36
CA PRO A 136 -5.62 -4.97 17.18
C PRO A 136 -4.55 -4.02 17.73
N LEU A 137 -4.00 -4.34 18.88
CA LEU A 137 -2.87 -3.66 19.50
C LEU A 137 -1.53 -4.14 18.91
N GLY A 138 -0.42 -3.65 19.45
CA GLY A 138 0.92 -4.06 19.06
C GLY A 138 1.29 -3.60 17.64
N ARG A 139 1.74 -4.53 16.79
CA ARG A 139 2.17 -4.24 15.43
C ARG A 139 1.11 -3.49 14.61
N SER A 140 -0.14 -3.90 14.69
CA SER A 140 -1.23 -3.28 13.95
C SER A 140 -1.48 -1.82 14.39
N ALA A 141 -1.35 -1.52 15.69
CA ALA A 141 -1.43 -0.14 16.16
C ALA A 141 -0.28 0.75 15.62
N ARG A 142 0.95 0.19 15.54
CA ARG A 142 2.10 0.89 14.92
C ARG A 142 1.86 1.17 13.43
N ILE A 143 1.28 0.21 12.70
CA ILE A 143 0.93 0.39 11.29
C ILE A 143 -0.11 1.50 11.12
N ARG A 144 -1.20 1.49 11.90
CA ARG A 144 -2.21 2.57 11.87
C ARG A 144 -1.63 3.94 12.20
N HIS A 145 -0.66 3.99 13.11
CA HIS A 145 0.05 5.25 13.40
C HIS A 145 0.81 5.77 12.17
N GLN A 146 1.48 4.89 11.42
CA GLN A 146 2.17 5.26 10.18
C GLN A 146 1.19 5.64 9.06
N GLU A 147 0.06 4.94 8.93
CA GLU A 147 -1.02 5.34 8.00
C GLU A 147 -1.53 6.74 8.31
N ARG A 148 -1.85 7.03 9.58
CA ARG A 148 -2.29 8.37 10.03
C ARG A 148 -1.22 9.42 9.74
N ALA A 149 0.04 9.16 10.09
CA ALA A 149 1.13 10.09 9.83
C ALA A 149 1.29 10.35 8.32
N GLY A 150 1.25 9.31 7.49
CA GLY A 150 1.34 9.42 6.04
C GLY A 150 0.22 10.28 5.46
N THR A 151 -1.02 10.04 5.86
CA THR A 151 -2.17 10.83 5.39
C THR A 151 -2.13 12.28 5.88
N TYR A 152 -1.58 12.53 7.06
CA TYR A 152 -1.37 13.89 7.58
C TYR A 152 -0.33 14.66 6.77
N TRP A 153 0.84 14.06 6.49
CA TRP A 153 1.97 14.72 5.82
C TRP A 153 1.84 14.83 4.31
N ALA A 154 1.06 13.96 3.66
CA ALA A 154 0.77 14.09 2.24
C ALA A 154 0.03 15.40 1.94
N ASP A 155 0.28 16.04 0.80
CA ASP A 155 -0.48 17.20 0.35
C ASP A 155 -1.87 16.79 -0.18
N ARG A 156 -1.93 15.63 -0.84
CA ARG A 156 -3.17 14.97 -1.27
C ARG A 156 -3.09 13.47 -1.00
N VAL A 157 -4.23 12.88 -0.74
CA VAL A 157 -4.40 11.43 -0.56
C VAL A 157 -5.29 10.89 -1.66
N ILE A 158 -4.88 9.78 -2.26
CA ILE A 158 -5.71 9.00 -3.19
C ILE A 158 -6.25 7.79 -2.44
N ALA A 159 -7.56 7.63 -2.42
CA ALA A 159 -8.24 6.42 -1.97
C ALA A 159 -8.72 5.63 -3.19
N VAL A 160 -8.54 4.30 -3.18
CA VAL A 160 -8.90 3.44 -4.31
C VAL A 160 -10.40 3.15 -4.42
N SER A 161 -11.20 3.61 -3.46
CA SER A 161 -12.66 3.50 -3.43
C SER A 161 -13.29 4.53 -2.49
N HIS A 162 -14.59 4.77 -2.61
CA HIS A 162 -15.32 5.59 -1.64
C HIS A 162 -15.34 4.94 -0.26
N THR A 163 -15.38 3.61 -0.18
CA THR A 163 -15.25 2.87 1.09
C THR A 163 -13.93 3.20 1.76
N THR A 164 -12.80 3.10 1.05
CA THR A 164 -11.48 3.46 1.59
C THR A 164 -11.41 4.94 1.97
N LYS A 165 -11.99 5.85 1.17
CA LYS A 165 -12.10 7.27 1.52
C LYS A 165 -12.85 7.45 2.86
N SER A 166 -13.99 6.80 3.01
CA SER A 166 -14.80 6.87 4.24
C SER A 166 -14.03 6.34 5.46
N GLU A 167 -13.29 5.25 5.31
CA GLU A 167 -12.40 4.72 6.36
C GLU A 167 -11.35 5.75 6.79
N LEU A 168 -10.66 6.39 5.83
CA LEU A 168 -9.64 7.40 6.12
C LEU A 168 -10.19 8.63 6.83
N MET A 169 -11.37 9.10 6.41
CA MET A 169 -12.08 10.22 7.06
C MET A 169 -12.47 9.86 8.50
N TRP A 170 -13.04 8.68 8.69
CA TRP A 170 -13.53 8.24 9.99
C TRP A 170 -12.41 7.91 10.97
N MET A 171 -11.38 7.15 10.53
CA MET A 171 -10.33 6.65 11.44
C MET A 171 -9.24 7.68 11.72
N TYR A 172 -8.88 8.46 10.70
CA TYR A 172 -7.70 9.35 10.76
C TYR A 172 -8.08 10.83 10.67
N GLU A 173 -9.39 11.13 10.62
CA GLU A 173 -9.91 12.50 10.53
C GLU A 173 -9.34 13.26 9.32
N VAL A 174 -9.02 12.54 8.23
CA VAL A 174 -8.52 13.17 7.01
C VAL A 174 -9.66 13.97 6.39
N PRO A 175 -9.52 15.28 6.16
CA PRO A 175 -10.61 16.11 5.64
C PRO A 175 -10.98 15.71 4.20
N ASP A 176 -12.26 15.82 3.86
CA ASP A 176 -12.81 15.39 2.57
C ASP A 176 -12.05 15.99 1.37
N TRP A 177 -11.75 17.31 1.44
CA TRP A 177 -11.03 18.03 0.39
C TRP A 177 -9.63 17.48 0.08
N LYS A 178 -9.00 16.79 1.04
CA LYS A 178 -7.67 16.23 0.92
C LYS A 178 -7.67 14.86 0.21
N ILE A 179 -8.81 14.17 0.14
CA ILE A 179 -8.91 12.82 -0.41
C ILE A 179 -9.63 12.83 -1.75
N SER A 180 -8.94 12.40 -2.78
CA SER A 180 -9.51 12.11 -4.10
C SER A 180 -9.73 10.60 -4.24
N VAL A 181 -10.89 10.19 -4.77
CA VAL A 181 -11.11 8.79 -5.13
C VAL A 181 -10.62 8.59 -6.56
N VAL A 182 -9.62 7.72 -6.73
CA VAL A 182 -9.12 7.29 -8.03
C VAL A 182 -9.08 5.76 -8.02
N TYR A 183 -9.92 5.15 -8.82
CA TYR A 183 -10.01 3.70 -8.94
C TYR A 183 -8.73 3.10 -9.54
N ASN A 184 -8.53 1.78 -9.35
CA ASN A 184 -7.47 1.08 -10.05
C ASN A 184 -7.86 0.85 -11.53
N GLY A 185 -6.84 0.79 -12.39
CA GLY A 185 -6.99 0.47 -13.79
C GLY A 185 -6.71 -1.00 -14.09
N VAL A 186 -7.09 -1.40 -15.30
CA VAL A 186 -6.69 -2.66 -15.91
C VAL A 186 -6.33 -2.41 -17.37
N ASN A 187 -5.46 -3.25 -17.92
CA ASN A 187 -5.21 -3.29 -19.37
C ASN A 187 -6.06 -4.42 -20.01
N PRO A 188 -7.22 -4.10 -20.62
CA PRO A 188 -8.12 -5.11 -21.15
C PRO A 188 -7.53 -5.86 -22.35
N SER A 189 -6.60 -5.27 -23.12
CA SER A 189 -5.99 -5.91 -24.28
C SER A 189 -5.14 -7.14 -23.91
N ARG A 190 -4.64 -7.23 -22.69
CA ARG A 190 -3.94 -8.43 -22.19
C ARG A 190 -4.83 -9.68 -22.22
N PHE A 191 -6.15 -9.52 -22.14
CA PHE A 191 -7.12 -10.60 -22.12
C PHE A 191 -7.64 -10.97 -23.53
N GLU A 192 -7.12 -10.34 -24.58
CA GLU A 192 -7.43 -10.68 -25.99
C GLU A 192 -6.60 -11.86 -26.52
N LEU A 193 -5.73 -12.43 -25.65
CA LEU A 193 -4.97 -13.63 -25.95
C LEU A 193 -5.89 -14.73 -26.52
N ALA A 194 -5.58 -15.24 -27.70
CA ALA A 194 -6.29 -16.38 -28.27
C ALA A 194 -6.08 -17.62 -27.40
N THR A 195 -7.17 -18.24 -26.97
CA THR A 195 -7.18 -19.44 -26.11
C THR A 195 -8.25 -20.41 -26.58
N ASP A 196 -8.06 -21.66 -26.30
CA ASP A 196 -9.10 -22.70 -26.38
C ASP A 196 -9.54 -23.05 -24.95
N PRO A 197 -10.67 -22.52 -24.46
CA PRO A 197 -11.13 -22.78 -23.10
C PRO A 197 -11.33 -24.26 -22.80
N GLY A 198 -11.78 -25.05 -23.80
CA GLY A 198 -11.98 -26.49 -23.64
C GLY A 198 -10.67 -27.24 -23.44
N ALA A 199 -9.67 -26.97 -24.28
CA ALA A 199 -8.34 -27.54 -24.15
C ALA A 199 -7.64 -27.05 -22.86
N ASP A 200 -7.83 -25.78 -22.48
CA ASP A 200 -7.26 -25.22 -21.26
C ASP A 200 -7.90 -25.85 -20.00
N LYS A 201 -9.22 -26.16 -19.99
CA LYS A 201 -9.88 -26.93 -18.93
C LYS A 201 -9.27 -28.31 -18.75
N GLY A 202 -8.94 -29.00 -19.86
CA GLY A 202 -8.32 -30.34 -19.83
C GLY A 202 -6.99 -30.40 -19.09
N ARG A 203 -6.22 -29.29 -19.01
CA ARG A 203 -4.96 -29.20 -18.23
C ARG A 203 -5.17 -29.35 -16.72
N TYR A 204 -6.40 -29.19 -16.26
CA TYR A 204 -6.78 -29.23 -14.84
C TYR A 204 -7.76 -30.37 -14.54
N ASP A 205 -7.85 -31.37 -15.41
CA ASP A 205 -8.81 -32.49 -15.32
C ASP A 205 -10.26 -32.00 -15.21
N ILE A 206 -10.62 -31.03 -16.04
CA ILE A 206 -11.97 -30.46 -16.15
C ILE A 206 -12.46 -30.73 -17.56
N ALA A 207 -13.67 -31.33 -17.65
CA ALA A 207 -14.26 -31.56 -18.96
C ALA A 207 -14.63 -30.24 -19.67
N PRO A 208 -14.57 -30.16 -21.00
CA PRO A 208 -14.78 -28.91 -21.72
C PRO A 208 -16.08 -28.18 -21.41
N LEU A 209 -17.15 -28.93 -21.10
CA LEU A 209 -18.48 -28.39 -20.81
C LEU A 209 -18.80 -28.28 -19.32
N ASP A 210 -17.90 -28.72 -18.44
CA ASP A 210 -18.10 -28.57 -16.99
C ASP A 210 -18.12 -27.11 -16.58
N PRO A 211 -19.17 -26.61 -15.91
CA PRO A 211 -19.20 -25.25 -15.37
C PRO A 211 -18.01 -25.02 -14.43
N THR A 212 -17.32 -23.90 -14.58
CA THR A 212 -16.08 -23.63 -13.85
C THR A 212 -16.13 -22.29 -13.15
N VAL A 213 -15.98 -22.32 -11.82
CA VAL A 213 -15.84 -21.15 -10.95
C VAL A 213 -14.36 -20.87 -10.72
N LEU A 214 -13.91 -19.64 -10.94
CA LEU A 214 -12.57 -19.19 -10.59
C LEU A 214 -12.62 -18.30 -9.35
N PHE A 215 -11.84 -18.65 -8.35
CA PHE A 215 -11.35 -17.75 -7.30
C PHE A 215 -9.91 -17.38 -7.63
N CYS A 216 -9.61 -16.09 -7.68
CA CYS A 216 -8.25 -15.59 -7.89
C CYS A 216 -7.90 -14.57 -6.82
N GLY A 217 -6.87 -14.86 -6.00
CA GLY A 217 -6.42 -13.98 -4.95
C GLY A 217 -5.72 -14.70 -3.82
N ARG A 218 -5.27 -13.93 -2.84
CA ARG A 218 -4.62 -14.48 -1.64
C ARG A 218 -5.60 -15.37 -0.87
N LEU A 219 -5.16 -16.58 -0.49
CA LEU A 219 -5.93 -17.49 0.34
C LEU A 219 -5.85 -17.05 1.81
N ALA A 220 -6.57 -15.99 2.12
CA ALA A 220 -6.61 -15.31 3.41
C ALA A 220 -8.05 -15.05 3.84
N TRP A 221 -8.28 -14.95 5.14
CA TRP A 221 -9.61 -14.73 5.72
C TRP A 221 -10.35 -13.54 5.10
N GLN A 222 -9.64 -12.45 4.85
CA GLN A 222 -10.18 -11.23 4.23
C GLN A 222 -10.83 -11.51 2.86
N LYS A 223 -10.22 -12.41 2.06
CA LYS A 223 -10.67 -12.74 0.70
C LYS A 223 -11.77 -13.81 0.64
N GLY A 224 -12.07 -14.45 1.77
CA GLY A 224 -13.21 -15.37 1.93
C GLY A 224 -13.16 -16.65 1.09
N PRO A 225 -12.00 -17.27 0.78
CA PRO A 225 -11.97 -18.51 0.01
C PRO A 225 -12.70 -19.65 0.71
N ASP A 226 -12.76 -19.63 2.04
CA ASP A 226 -13.52 -20.56 2.88
C ASP A 226 -15.03 -20.46 2.64
N LEU A 227 -15.57 -19.27 2.42
CA LEU A 227 -16.99 -19.08 2.10
C LEU A 227 -17.36 -19.77 0.78
N LEU A 228 -16.46 -19.70 -0.20
CA LEU A 228 -16.66 -20.43 -1.46
C LEU A 228 -16.52 -21.94 -1.27
N VAL A 229 -15.55 -22.43 -0.48
CA VAL A 229 -15.38 -23.85 -0.16
C VAL A 229 -16.65 -24.40 0.52
N GLU A 230 -17.21 -23.69 1.50
CA GLU A 230 -18.44 -24.09 2.19
C GLU A 230 -19.68 -24.07 1.26
N ALA A 231 -19.66 -23.27 0.20
CA ALA A 231 -20.73 -23.20 -0.80
C ALA A 231 -20.74 -24.41 -1.76
N ILE A 232 -19.60 -25.09 -1.97
CA ILE A 232 -19.43 -26.17 -2.96
C ILE A 232 -20.50 -27.27 -2.85
N PRO A 233 -20.77 -27.87 -1.66
CA PRO A 233 -21.75 -28.93 -1.56
C PRO A 233 -23.15 -28.53 -2.03
N SER A 234 -23.54 -27.30 -1.75
CA SER A 234 -24.86 -26.78 -2.15
C SER A 234 -24.96 -26.58 -3.67
N ILE A 235 -23.87 -26.14 -4.30
CA ILE A 235 -23.82 -25.97 -5.76
C ILE A 235 -23.86 -27.33 -6.47
N LEU A 236 -23.09 -28.29 -5.99
CA LEU A 236 -23.02 -29.64 -6.58
C LEU A 236 -24.35 -30.42 -6.53
N LYS A 237 -25.26 -30.07 -5.61
CA LYS A 237 -26.61 -30.67 -5.58
C LYS A 237 -27.42 -30.37 -6.85
N PHE A 238 -27.24 -29.22 -7.47
CA PHE A 238 -28.01 -28.77 -8.63
C PHE A 238 -27.19 -28.77 -9.91
N HIS A 239 -25.87 -28.57 -9.79
CA HIS A 239 -24.91 -28.50 -10.88
C HIS A 239 -23.72 -29.43 -10.58
N GLY A 240 -23.97 -30.76 -10.63
CA GLY A 240 -23.05 -31.78 -10.13
C GLY A 240 -21.68 -31.85 -10.76
N ASN A 241 -21.54 -31.35 -11.99
CA ASN A 241 -20.26 -31.34 -12.72
C ASN A 241 -19.43 -30.08 -12.49
N THR A 242 -19.93 -29.11 -11.70
CA THR A 242 -19.20 -27.83 -11.47
C THR A 242 -17.82 -28.08 -10.87
N LYS A 243 -16.84 -27.33 -11.39
CA LYS A 243 -15.47 -27.33 -10.87
C LYS A 243 -15.09 -25.95 -10.30
N PHE A 244 -14.25 -25.96 -9.29
CA PHE A 244 -13.80 -24.79 -8.56
C PHE A 244 -12.29 -24.71 -8.62
N ILE A 245 -11.77 -23.63 -9.21
CA ILE A 245 -10.35 -23.36 -9.29
C ILE A 245 -10.00 -22.27 -8.29
N PHE A 246 -9.02 -22.55 -7.42
CA PHE A 246 -8.44 -21.60 -6.48
C PHE A 246 -7.03 -21.26 -6.95
N ALA A 247 -6.86 -20.08 -7.57
CA ALA A 247 -5.59 -19.56 -8.02
C ALA A 247 -5.05 -18.54 -7.01
N GLY A 248 -4.06 -18.92 -6.24
CA GLY A 248 -3.41 -18.11 -5.22
C GLY A 248 -2.75 -18.91 -4.12
N GLU A 249 -2.02 -18.22 -3.27
CA GLU A 249 -1.36 -18.73 -2.07
C GLU A 249 -1.83 -17.96 -0.84
N GLY A 250 -1.62 -18.50 0.34
CA GLY A 250 -1.92 -17.84 1.61
C GLY A 250 -2.02 -18.81 2.77
N GLU A 251 -2.14 -18.24 3.95
CA GLU A 251 -2.14 -18.95 5.22
C GLU A 251 -3.30 -19.95 5.38
N MET A 252 -4.39 -19.76 4.66
CA MET A 252 -5.56 -20.65 4.74
C MET A 252 -5.46 -21.90 3.84
N ARG A 253 -4.47 -22.00 2.94
CA ARG A 253 -4.42 -23.06 1.92
C ARG A 253 -4.59 -24.47 2.49
N SER A 254 -3.76 -24.83 3.47
CA SER A 254 -3.79 -26.17 4.06
C SER A 254 -5.12 -26.49 4.75
N GLY A 255 -5.71 -25.50 5.43
CA GLY A 255 -7.03 -25.61 6.05
C GLY A 255 -8.15 -25.78 5.02
N LEU A 256 -8.11 -25.05 3.92
CA LEU A 256 -9.07 -25.15 2.82
C LEU A 256 -9.01 -26.53 2.14
N GLU A 257 -7.82 -27.04 1.83
CA GLU A 257 -7.63 -28.38 1.26
C GLU A 257 -8.12 -29.48 2.22
N ALA A 258 -7.89 -29.32 3.53
CA ALA A 258 -8.43 -30.23 4.54
C ALA A 258 -9.97 -30.17 4.59
N ARG A 259 -10.53 -28.96 4.52
CA ARG A 259 -11.98 -28.76 4.56
C ARG A 259 -12.69 -29.36 3.33
N VAL A 260 -12.11 -29.20 2.15
CA VAL A 260 -12.61 -29.85 0.90
C VAL A 260 -12.66 -31.37 1.04
N ARG A 261 -11.65 -32.00 1.67
CA ARG A 261 -11.65 -33.45 1.96
C ARG A 261 -12.75 -33.83 2.94
N GLN A 262 -12.94 -33.07 4.03
CA GLN A 262 -14.00 -33.30 5.02
C GLN A 262 -15.40 -33.21 4.41
N LEU A 263 -15.60 -32.28 3.48
CA LEU A 263 -16.87 -32.11 2.77
C LEU A 263 -17.10 -33.14 1.68
N GLY A 264 -16.10 -34.00 1.35
CA GLY A 264 -16.21 -35.01 0.30
C GLY A 264 -16.23 -34.47 -1.12
N VAL A 265 -15.78 -33.22 -1.32
CA VAL A 265 -15.85 -32.50 -2.62
C VAL A 265 -14.49 -32.34 -3.31
N THR A 266 -13.51 -33.16 -2.99
CA THR A 266 -12.15 -33.11 -3.56
C THR A 266 -12.16 -33.24 -5.09
N HIS A 267 -13.08 -34.01 -5.66
CA HIS A 267 -13.26 -34.19 -7.10
C HIS A 267 -13.62 -32.88 -7.83
N ALA A 268 -14.18 -31.92 -7.13
CA ALA A 268 -14.65 -30.65 -7.69
C ALA A 268 -13.66 -29.50 -7.52
N ALA A 269 -12.72 -29.54 -6.56
CA ALA A 269 -11.84 -28.42 -6.23
C ALA A 269 -10.40 -28.61 -6.77
N ARG A 270 -9.79 -27.52 -7.25
CA ARG A 270 -8.40 -27.46 -7.74
C ARG A 270 -7.68 -26.30 -7.09
N PHE A 271 -6.64 -26.55 -6.28
CA PHE A 271 -5.77 -25.53 -5.68
C PHE A 271 -4.48 -25.43 -6.49
N LEU A 272 -4.37 -24.41 -7.31
CA LEU A 272 -3.28 -24.30 -8.28
C LEU A 272 -2.04 -23.58 -7.74
N GLY A 273 -2.15 -22.89 -6.59
CA GLY A 273 -1.09 -22.00 -6.16
C GLY A 273 -1.07 -20.69 -6.97
N ARG A 274 -0.01 -19.91 -6.80
CA ARG A 274 0.16 -18.63 -7.52
C ARG A 274 0.33 -18.87 -9.01
N ARG A 275 -0.41 -18.13 -9.83
CA ARG A 275 -0.34 -18.14 -11.29
C ARG A 275 -0.14 -16.71 -11.80
N GLU A 276 0.67 -16.55 -12.85
CA GLU A 276 1.07 -15.25 -13.40
C GLU A 276 1.11 -15.29 -14.93
N GLY A 277 1.32 -14.12 -15.53
CA GLY A 277 1.51 -13.97 -16.97
C GLY A 277 0.34 -14.53 -17.79
N HIS A 278 0.64 -15.29 -18.84
CA HIS A 278 -0.38 -15.87 -19.71
C HIS A 278 -1.21 -16.97 -19.03
N GLU A 279 -0.68 -17.61 -17.99
CA GLU A 279 -1.39 -18.68 -17.30
C GLU A 279 -2.61 -18.14 -16.54
N ILE A 280 -2.45 -17.03 -15.83
CA ILE A 280 -3.60 -16.42 -15.12
C ILE A 280 -4.66 -15.92 -16.12
N ILE A 281 -4.24 -15.36 -17.26
CA ILE A 281 -5.18 -14.93 -18.31
C ILE A 281 -5.99 -16.12 -18.84
N ARG A 282 -5.34 -17.29 -19.08
CA ARG A 282 -6.03 -18.52 -19.47
C ARG A 282 -7.05 -18.97 -18.44
N LEU A 283 -6.72 -18.88 -17.13
CA LEU A 283 -7.65 -19.22 -16.06
C LEU A 283 -8.90 -18.33 -16.08
N PHE A 284 -8.75 -17.02 -16.26
CA PHE A 284 -9.89 -16.14 -16.44
C PHE A 284 -10.72 -16.54 -17.69
N LYS A 285 -10.08 -16.87 -18.80
CA LYS A 285 -10.76 -17.19 -20.05
C LYS A 285 -11.46 -18.54 -20.05
N LEU A 286 -10.94 -19.56 -19.36
CA LEU A 286 -11.58 -20.86 -19.22
C LEU A 286 -12.74 -20.89 -18.21
N ALA A 287 -12.74 -19.97 -17.22
CA ALA A 287 -13.79 -19.89 -16.23
C ALA A 287 -15.13 -19.46 -16.86
N ASP A 288 -16.23 -19.92 -16.31
CA ASP A 288 -17.58 -19.49 -16.68
C ASP A 288 -18.02 -18.30 -15.79
N VAL A 289 -17.50 -18.24 -14.57
CA VAL A 289 -17.75 -17.14 -13.61
C VAL A 289 -16.55 -16.96 -12.69
N VAL A 290 -16.30 -15.70 -12.29
CA VAL A 290 -15.31 -15.40 -11.26
C VAL A 290 -16.03 -15.04 -9.96
N CYS A 291 -15.68 -15.74 -8.89
CA CYS A 291 -16.24 -15.50 -7.56
C CYS A 291 -15.27 -14.72 -6.68
N VAL A 292 -15.72 -13.60 -6.14
CA VAL A 292 -14.96 -12.72 -5.22
C VAL A 292 -15.70 -12.67 -3.88
N PRO A 293 -15.58 -13.72 -3.04
CA PRO A 293 -16.38 -13.88 -1.82
C PRO A 293 -15.79 -13.12 -0.63
N SER A 294 -15.14 -11.98 -0.88
CA SER A 294 -14.37 -11.25 0.11
C SER A 294 -15.22 -10.76 1.28
N ARG A 295 -14.69 -10.84 2.50
CA ARG A 295 -15.29 -10.19 3.69
C ARG A 295 -14.94 -8.72 3.78
N ASN A 296 -13.83 -8.34 3.16
CA ASN A 296 -13.41 -6.97 2.95
C ASN A 296 -12.62 -6.89 1.65
N GLU A 297 -13.03 -6.03 0.73
CA GLU A 297 -12.37 -5.83 -0.56
C GLU A 297 -12.23 -4.33 -0.83
N PRO A 298 -11.06 -3.74 -0.58
CA PRO A 298 -10.87 -2.30 -0.75
C PRO A 298 -11.19 -1.80 -2.16
N PHE A 299 -10.81 -2.58 -3.18
CA PHE A 299 -11.13 -2.26 -4.57
C PHE A 299 -11.55 -3.48 -5.41
N GLY A 300 -10.71 -4.54 -5.46
CA GLY A 300 -11.03 -5.75 -6.22
C GLY A 300 -10.59 -5.70 -7.69
N ILE A 301 -9.30 -5.54 -7.97
CA ILE A 301 -8.73 -5.57 -9.33
C ILE A 301 -9.17 -6.84 -10.09
N VAL A 302 -9.32 -7.96 -9.39
CA VAL A 302 -9.75 -9.24 -9.95
C VAL A 302 -11.13 -9.16 -10.64
N VAL A 303 -12.01 -8.26 -10.24
CA VAL A 303 -13.29 -7.99 -10.91
C VAL A 303 -13.04 -7.39 -12.29
N LEU A 304 -12.13 -6.42 -12.39
CA LEU A 304 -11.77 -5.80 -13.66
C LEU A 304 -11.07 -6.81 -14.61
N GLU A 305 -10.25 -7.70 -14.05
CA GLU A 305 -9.60 -8.78 -14.81
C GLU A 305 -10.64 -9.77 -15.36
N ALA A 306 -11.62 -10.16 -14.54
CA ALA A 306 -12.74 -11.00 -14.97
C ALA A 306 -13.53 -10.35 -16.11
N TRP A 307 -13.90 -9.09 -15.95
CA TRP A 307 -14.61 -8.32 -16.96
C TRP A 307 -13.79 -8.12 -18.23
N SER A 308 -12.47 -7.92 -18.11
CA SER A 308 -11.57 -7.86 -19.25
C SER A 308 -11.58 -9.17 -20.06
N ALA A 309 -11.80 -10.29 -19.41
CA ALA A 309 -11.98 -11.61 -20.04
C ALA A 309 -13.45 -11.91 -20.43
N TYR A 310 -14.36 -10.92 -20.38
CA TYR A 310 -15.80 -11.05 -20.64
C TYR A 310 -16.52 -12.00 -19.68
N LYS A 311 -16.01 -12.17 -18.45
CA LYS A 311 -16.63 -13.10 -17.49
C LYS A 311 -17.56 -12.38 -16.53
N PRO A 312 -18.74 -12.94 -16.23
CA PRO A 312 -19.58 -12.48 -15.17
C PRO A 312 -18.87 -12.67 -13.82
N VAL A 313 -19.21 -11.82 -12.86
CA VAL A 313 -18.68 -11.91 -11.50
C VAL A 313 -19.79 -12.16 -10.49
N VAL A 314 -19.49 -12.94 -9.47
CA VAL A 314 -20.25 -13.01 -8.23
C VAL A 314 -19.40 -12.41 -7.14
N VAL A 315 -19.83 -11.27 -6.60
CA VAL A 315 -19.08 -10.53 -5.59
C VAL A 315 -19.91 -10.36 -4.33
N THR A 316 -19.26 -10.31 -3.18
CA THR A 316 -19.94 -9.88 -1.96
C THR A 316 -20.14 -8.36 -2.00
N GLN A 317 -21.26 -7.89 -1.41
CA GLN A 317 -21.64 -6.46 -1.41
C GLN A 317 -20.86 -5.67 -0.36
N VAL A 318 -19.54 -5.84 -0.31
CA VAL A 318 -18.64 -5.17 0.63
C VAL A 318 -17.51 -4.44 -0.11
N GLY A 319 -17.12 -3.28 0.43
CA GLY A 319 -15.99 -2.51 -0.08
C GLY A 319 -16.17 -1.99 -1.52
N GLY A 320 -15.07 -1.83 -2.23
CA GLY A 320 -15.03 -1.25 -3.58
C GLY A 320 -15.93 -1.92 -4.60
N PRO A 321 -16.00 -3.27 -4.71
CA PRO A 321 -16.88 -3.92 -5.68
C PRO A 321 -18.36 -3.53 -5.54
N SER A 322 -18.83 -3.20 -4.35
CA SER A 322 -20.20 -2.75 -4.13
C SER A 322 -20.53 -1.42 -4.83
N GLU A 323 -19.50 -0.61 -5.17
CA GLU A 323 -19.64 0.71 -5.77
C GLU A 323 -19.83 0.66 -7.30
N TYR A 324 -19.24 -0.35 -7.97
CA TYR A 324 -19.19 -0.40 -9.42
C TYR A 324 -19.75 -1.68 -10.03
N VAL A 325 -19.99 -2.72 -9.22
CA VAL A 325 -20.77 -3.89 -9.67
C VAL A 325 -22.25 -3.57 -9.51
N TRP A 326 -22.98 -3.54 -10.61
CA TRP A 326 -24.42 -3.35 -10.63
C TRP A 326 -25.09 -4.72 -10.71
N HIS A 327 -25.84 -5.02 -9.65
CA HIS A 327 -26.49 -6.30 -9.50
C HIS A 327 -27.37 -6.63 -10.73
N GLU A 328 -27.22 -7.84 -11.27
CA GLU A 328 -27.91 -8.35 -12.46
C GLU A 328 -27.62 -7.61 -13.78
N VAL A 329 -26.72 -6.62 -13.78
CA VAL A 329 -26.33 -5.88 -14.99
C VAL A 329 -24.94 -6.27 -15.48
N ASN A 330 -23.93 -6.19 -14.62
CA ASN A 330 -22.55 -6.56 -14.95
C ASN A 330 -21.95 -7.58 -14.00
N GLY A 331 -22.78 -8.13 -13.07
CA GLY A 331 -22.42 -9.15 -12.12
C GLY A 331 -23.54 -9.36 -11.10
N LEU A 332 -23.33 -10.29 -10.17
CA LEU A 332 -24.24 -10.52 -9.06
C LEU A 332 -23.58 -10.10 -7.74
N LYS A 333 -24.31 -9.32 -6.95
CA LYS A 333 -23.93 -8.98 -5.56
C LYS A 333 -24.63 -9.89 -4.58
N THR A 334 -23.90 -10.37 -3.57
CA THR A 334 -24.42 -11.27 -2.54
C THR A 334 -23.83 -10.95 -1.17
N GLU A 335 -24.46 -11.48 -0.11
CA GLU A 335 -23.88 -11.42 1.23
C GLU A 335 -22.65 -12.33 1.35
N PRO A 336 -21.69 -12.04 2.24
CA PRO A 336 -20.52 -12.88 2.52
C PRO A 336 -20.93 -14.14 3.33
N ASN A 337 -21.79 -14.95 2.75
CA ASN A 337 -22.38 -16.15 3.32
C ASN A 337 -22.36 -17.29 2.28
N PRO A 338 -21.97 -18.51 2.65
CA PRO A 338 -21.89 -19.64 1.73
C PRO A 338 -23.19 -19.93 0.96
N ASN A 339 -24.34 -19.87 1.62
CA ASN A 339 -25.63 -20.15 0.97
C ASN A 339 -26.01 -19.06 -0.04
N CYS A 340 -25.75 -17.80 0.27
CA CYS A 340 -25.99 -16.69 -0.65
C CYS A 340 -25.06 -16.75 -1.86
N ILE A 341 -23.79 -17.11 -1.66
CA ILE A 341 -22.82 -17.35 -2.73
C ILE A 341 -23.27 -18.51 -3.61
N ALA A 342 -23.71 -19.63 -3.00
CA ALA A 342 -24.22 -20.77 -3.74
C ALA A 342 -25.45 -20.41 -4.58
N GLY A 343 -26.39 -19.64 -4.04
CA GLY A 343 -27.55 -19.14 -4.77
C GLY A 343 -27.18 -18.27 -5.97
N ALA A 344 -26.27 -17.32 -5.78
CA ALA A 344 -25.80 -16.43 -6.85
C ALA A 344 -25.08 -17.23 -7.96
N LEU A 345 -24.20 -18.18 -7.62
CA LEU A 345 -23.55 -19.06 -8.59
C LEU A 345 -24.57 -19.95 -9.33
N GLY A 346 -25.59 -20.48 -8.61
CA GLY A 346 -26.69 -21.21 -9.22
C GLY A 346 -27.44 -20.37 -10.25
N THR A 347 -27.71 -19.09 -9.97
CA THR A 347 -28.32 -18.15 -10.93
C THR A 347 -27.47 -18.00 -12.20
N VAL A 348 -26.13 -17.87 -12.04
CA VAL A 348 -25.21 -17.81 -13.19
C VAL A 348 -25.32 -19.05 -14.07
N PHE A 349 -25.38 -20.23 -13.49
CA PHE A 349 -25.41 -21.49 -14.23
C PHE A 349 -26.78 -21.84 -14.80
N SER A 350 -27.85 -21.28 -14.25
CA SER A 350 -29.21 -21.49 -14.74
C SER A 350 -29.52 -20.75 -16.05
N ASP A 351 -28.79 -19.66 -16.33
CA ASP A 351 -28.96 -18.86 -17.56
C ASP A 351 -27.59 -18.36 -18.06
N PHE A 352 -26.95 -19.16 -18.90
CA PHE A 352 -25.65 -18.82 -19.49
C PHE A 352 -25.69 -17.62 -20.43
N GLU A 353 -26.80 -17.38 -21.13
CA GLU A 353 -26.90 -16.24 -22.04
C GLU A 353 -26.97 -14.92 -21.27
N ARG A 354 -27.76 -14.88 -20.19
CA ARG A 354 -27.79 -13.73 -19.29
C ARG A 354 -26.43 -13.52 -18.62
N SER A 355 -25.77 -14.59 -18.23
CA SER A 355 -24.43 -14.53 -17.61
C SER A 355 -23.38 -13.98 -18.55
N ARG A 356 -23.39 -14.41 -19.82
CA ARG A 356 -22.52 -13.83 -20.87
C ARG A 356 -22.85 -12.37 -21.16
N TRP A 357 -24.12 -11.99 -21.13
CA TRP A 357 -24.54 -10.61 -21.26
C TRP A 357 -23.99 -9.74 -20.13
N MET A 358 -24.06 -10.20 -18.85
CA MET A 358 -23.42 -9.52 -17.73
C MET A 358 -21.91 -9.38 -17.92
N GLY A 359 -21.22 -10.39 -18.40
CA GLY A 359 -19.78 -10.34 -18.71
C GLY A 359 -19.44 -9.29 -19.79
N ARG A 360 -20.28 -9.19 -20.86
CA ARG A 360 -20.13 -8.14 -21.88
C ARG A 360 -20.35 -6.74 -21.31
N ASN A 361 -21.33 -6.55 -20.43
CA ASN A 361 -21.55 -5.27 -19.75
C ASN A 361 -20.39 -4.92 -18.83
N GLY A 362 -19.81 -5.91 -18.15
CA GLY A 362 -18.61 -5.74 -17.35
C GLY A 362 -17.42 -5.28 -18.21
N ARG A 363 -17.20 -5.91 -19.38
CA ARG A 363 -16.15 -5.49 -20.31
C ARG A 363 -16.36 -4.05 -20.77
N LYS A 364 -17.59 -3.67 -21.11
CA LYS A 364 -17.93 -2.29 -21.47
C LYS A 364 -17.62 -1.33 -20.33
N ALA A 365 -17.96 -1.69 -19.09
CA ALA A 365 -17.63 -0.86 -17.92
C ALA A 365 -16.11 -0.68 -17.74
N VAL A 366 -15.30 -1.71 -18.04
CA VAL A 366 -13.82 -1.58 -18.05
C VAL A 366 -13.37 -0.57 -19.10
N GLU A 367 -13.85 -0.70 -20.33
CA GLU A 367 -13.46 0.19 -21.45
C GLU A 367 -13.87 1.64 -21.20
N ASP A 368 -15.04 1.87 -20.62
CA ASP A 368 -15.60 3.19 -20.37
C ASP A 368 -14.99 3.89 -19.13
N ARG A 369 -14.42 3.15 -18.14
CA ARG A 369 -14.13 3.73 -16.82
C ARG A 369 -12.83 3.28 -16.16
N PHE A 370 -12.25 2.14 -16.54
CA PHE A 370 -11.19 1.49 -15.75
C PHE A 370 -9.94 1.17 -16.56
N THR A 371 -9.78 1.73 -17.77
CA THR A 371 -8.51 1.63 -18.49
C THR A 371 -7.44 2.50 -17.84
N TRP A 372 -6.18 2.12 -17.96
CA TRP A 372 -5.08 2.93 -17.41
C TRP A 372 -5.01 4.32 -18.04
N GLU A 373 -5.45 4.48 -19.27
CA GLU A 373 -5.54 5.76 -19.97
C GLU A 373 -6.50 6.73 -19.26
N LEU A 374 -7.63 6.22 -18.75
CA LEU A 374 -8.61 7.01 -17.99
C LEU A 374 -8.16 7.25 -16.55
N ILE A 375 -7.59 6.23 -15.90
CA ILE A 375 -7.13 6.32 -14.51
C ILE A 375 -5.94 7.28 -14.37
N VAL A 376 -5.02 7.28 -15.34
CA VAL A 376 -3.88 8.21 -15.33
C VAL A 376 -4.31 9.66 -15.42
N GLU A 377 -5.38 9.99 -16.17
CA GLU A 377 -5.90 11.36 -16.24
C GLU A 377 -6.46 11.83 -14.90
N GLN A 378 -7.16 10.95 -14.17
CA GLN A 378 -7.65 11.24 -12.83
C GLN A 378 -6.48 11.43 -11.84
N THR A 379 -5.45 10.60 -11.95
CA THR A 379 -4.23 10.73 -11.14
C THR A 379 -3.49 12.04 -11.46
N LEU A 380 -3.37 12.40 -12.74
CA LEU A 380 -2.76 13.65 -13.16
C LEU A 380 -3.54 14.89 -12.68
N ALA A 381 -4.88 14.79 -12.58
CA ALA A 381 -5.68 15.87 -11.98
C ALA A 381 -5.27 16.11 -10.52
N VAL A 382 -5.08 15.03 -9.73
CA VAL A 382 -4.57 15.15 -8.34
C VAL A 382 -3.16 15.74 -8.31
N TYR A 383 -2.30 15.38 -9.26
CA TYR A 383 -0.94 15.93 -9.31
C TYR A 383 -0.92 17.43 -9.62
N ARG A 384 -1.80 17.89 -10.52
CA ARG A 384 -1.94 19.33 -10.83
C ARG A 384 -2.42 20.14 -9.62
N ASP A 385 -3.23 19.56 -8.75
CA ASP A 385 -3.67 20.20 -7.50
C ASP A 385 -2.51 20.50 -6.53
N VAL A 386 -1.45 19.69 -6.54
CA VAL A 386 -0.29 19.86 -5.66
C VAL A 386 0.89 20.53 -6.37
N CYS A 387 0.91 20.53 -7.70
CA CYS A 387 1.96 21.12 -8.53
C CYS A 387 1.35 22.07 -9.58
N PRO A 388 0.72 23.19 -9.18
CA PRO A 388 -0.01 24.07 -10.10
C PRO A 388 0.89 24.80 -11.11
N SER A 389 2.19 24.94 -10.83
CA SER A 389 3.17 25.64 -11.67
C SER A 389 3.97 24.72 -12.60
N GLY A 390 3.64 23.45 -12.68
CA GLY A 390 4.29 22.50 -13.60
C GLY A 390 3.95 22.80 -15.05
N GLU A 391 4.50 23.86 -15.66
CA GLU A 391 4.62 23.93 -17.11
C GLU A 391 5.36 22.67 -17.56
N LEU A 392 4.78 21.99 -18.54
CA LEU A 392 5.32 20.82 -19.21
C LEU A 392 6.63 21.17 -19.93
N GLU A 393 7.71 21.39 -19.21
CA GLU A 393 9.01 21.19 -19.83
C GLU A 393 9.13 19.68 -20.07
N LEU A 394 8.97 19.30 -21.34
CA LEU A 394 9.28 17.98 -21.84
C LEU A 394 10.76 17.71 -21.56
N GLY A 395 11.06 17.07 -20.43
CA GLY A 395 12.43 16.74 -20.04
C GLY A 395 13.05 15.87 -21.14
N VAL A 396 14.22 16.27 -21.62
CA VAL A 396 15.03 15.46 -22.53
C VAL A 396 15.32 14.12 -21.82
N PRO A 397 15.05 12.96 -22.43
CA PRO A 397 15.31 11.67 -21.81
C PRO A 397 16.79 11.57 -21.38
N ALA A 398 17.05 11.06 -20.18
CA ALA A 398 18.40 10.91 -19.64
C ALA A 398 19.33 10.04 -20.55
N GLU A 399 18.77 9.21 -21.40
CA GLU A 399 19.49 8.45 -22.44
C GLU A 399 20.27 9.33 -23.42
N ALA A 400 19.83 10.58 -23.63
CA ALA A 400 20.54 11.52 -24.50
C ALA A 400 21.89 11.99 -23.94
N THR A 401 22.18 11.74 -22.67
CA THR A 401 23.41 12.20 -22.01
C THR A 401 24.50 11.15 -21.91
N GLY A 402 24.22 9.88 -22.20
CA GLY A 402 25.22 8.78 -22.12
C GLY A 402 25.77 8.52 -20.71
N ARG A 403 25.16 9.07 -19.66
CA ARG A 403 25.59 8.90 -18.28
C ARG A 403 24.93 7.69 -17.64
N GLU A 404 25.72 6.79 -17.06
CA GLU A 404 25.21 5.70 -16.24
C GLU A 404 24.76 6.22 -14.86
N PHE A 405 23.63 5.70 -14.35
CA PHE A 405 23.20 5.98 -12.98
C PHE A 405 24.23 5.46 -11.98
N PRO A 406 24.48 6.17 -10.88
CA PRO A 406 25.39 5.73 -9.82
C PRO A 406 25.05 4.29 -9.39
N ARG A 407 26.03 3.42 -9.34
CA ARG A 407 25.86 2.07 -8.81
C ARG A 407 25.65 2.16 -7.30
N SER A 408 24.52 1.70 -6.80
CA SER A 408 24.31 1.52 -5.36
C SER A 408 25.16 0.34 -4.88
N GLU A 409 26.44 0.55 -4.67
CA GLU A 409 27.21 -0.35 -3.82
C GLU A 409 26.87 0.03 -2.38
N VAL A 410 26.37 -0.95 -1.62
CA VAL A 410 26.27 -0.82 -0.16
C VAL A 410 27.72 -0.78 0.34
N THR A 411 28.29 0.42 0.36
CA THR A 411 29.49 0.63 1.16
C THR A 411 29.05 0.52 2.61
N ASN A 412 29.57 -0.49 3.30
CA ASN A 412 29.38 -0.77 4.73
C ASN A 412 29.91 0.35 5.65
N GLN A 413 29.87 1.62 5.20
CA GLN A 413 30.37 2.79 5.91
C GLN A 413 29.38 3.97 5.83
N ALA A 414 28.10 3.72 6.02
CA ALA A 414 27.24 4.80 6.50
C ALA A 414 27.44 4.86 8.01
N GLN A 415 28.36 5.72 8.46
CA GLN A 415 28.33 6.18 9.85
C GLN A 415 26.94 6.77 10.09
N PRO A 416 26.23 6.36 11.15
CA PRO A 416 24.95 6.97 11.47
C PRO A 416 25.20 8.46 11.68
N LEU A 417 24.46 9.31 10.98
CA LEU A 417 24.41 10.72 11.28
C LEU A 417 24.12 10.87 12.78
N ASP A 418 25.12 11.31 13.54
CA ASP A 418 24.98 11.60 14.95
C ASP A 418 24.17 12.90 15.09
N LEU A 419 22.85 12.80 14.95
CA LEU A 419 21.92 13.85 15.30
C LEU A 419 21.88 13.92 16.83
N LEU A 420 22.49 14.96 17.37
CA LEU A 420 22.32 15.31 18.78
C LEU A 420 20.94 15.93 18.95
N ALA A 421 20.10 15.28 19.70
CA ALA A 421 18.76 15.77 20.03
C ALA A 421 18.73 16.21 21.50
N LYS A 422 18.11 17.37 21.76
CA LYS A 422 17.85 17.90 23.10
C LYS A 422 16.38 17.70 23.42
N LEU A 423 16.07 16.77 24.32
CA LEU A 423 14.71 16.53 24.78
C LEU A 423 14.46 17.34 26.06
N ARG A 424 13.39 18.12 26.05
CA ARG A 424 12.90 18.85 27.22
C ARG A 424 11.61 18.20 27.72
N VAL A 425 11.60 17.73 28.96
CA VAL A 425 10.43 17.16 29.63
C VAL A 425 9.97 18.15 30.70
N GLY A 426 8.75 18.65 30.57
CA GLY A 426 8.10 19.54 31.53
C GLY A 426 6.83 18.89 32.10
N VAL A 427 6.48 19.21 33.34
CA VAL A 427 5.23 18.78 34.00
C VAL A 427 4.34 20.00 34.13
N ASN A 428 3.12 19.93 33.55
CA ASN A 428 2.11 20.98 33.69
C ASN A 428 1.31 20.77 35.01
N GLN A 429 1.94 21.01 36.13
CA GLN A 429 1.27 21.11 37.44
C GLN A 429 1.98 22.20 38.27
N ASP A 430 1.20 23.08 38.86
CA ASP A 430 1.68 24.07 39.84
C ASP A 430 1.71 23.41 41.24
N GLY A 431 2.88 23.42 41.92
CA GLY A 431 3.03 23.01 43.30
C GLY A 431 4.05 21.90 43.56
N ASP A 432 4.17 21.47 44.82
CA ASP A 432 5.13 20.45 45.30
C ASP A 432 5.09 19.09 44.59
N GLY A 433 3.96 18.77 43.95
CA GLY A 433 3.80 17.55 43.16
C GLY A 433 4.62 17.51 41.85
N ALA A 434 4.91 18.67 41.25
CA ALA A 434 5.70 18.76 40.03
C ALA A 434 7.17 18.39 40.24
N SER A 435 7.73 18.79 41.39
CA SER A 435 9.12 18.50 41.76
C SER A 435 9.36 17.00 42.04
N GLN A 436 8.40 16.34 42.71
CA GLN A 436 8.47 14.89 42.98
C GLN A 436 8.32 14.08 41.68
N THR A 437 7.46 14.51 40.77
CA THR A 437 7.26 13.86 39.49
C THR A 437 8.49 13.96 38.58
N LEU A 438 9.13 15.13 38.53
CA LEU A 438 10.38 15.34 37.80
C LEU A 438 11.55 14.53 38.40
N ALA A 439 11.66 14.41 39.71
CA ALA A 439 12.67 13.62 40.38
C ALA A 439 12.52 12.11 40.08
N SER A 440 11.30 11.59 40.14
CA SER A 440 10.97 10.21 39.76
C SER A 440 11.27 9.91 38.29
N TYR A 441 11.02 10.89 37.40
CA TYR A 441 11.33 10.77 35.99
C TYR A 441 12.84 10.73 35.72
N LYS A 442 13.60 11.57 36.41
CA LYS A 442 15.05 11.64 36.33
C LYS A 442 15.70 10.32 36.75
N GLU A 443 15.21 9.73 37.83
CA GLU A 443 15.72 8.46 38.37
C GLU A 443 15.48 7.29 37.41
N ARG A 444 14.29 7.22 36.78
CA ARG A 444 13.94 6.19 35.80
C ARG A 444 14.74 6.32 34.50
N LEU A 445 15.01 7.53 34.03
CA LEU A 445 15.86 7.76 32.88
C LEU A 445 17.32 7.32 33.16
N ALA A 446 17.80 7.53 34.35
CA ALA A 446 19.12 7.06 34.79
C ALA A 446 19.21 5.51 34.84
N GLN A 447 18.13 4.84 35.28
CA GLN A 447 18.05 3.36 35.30
C GLN A 447 18.11 2.70 33.91
N ILE A 448 17.73 3.40 32.87
CA ILE A 448 17.83 2.92 31.46
C ILE A 448 19.10 3.39 30.76
N GLY A 449 20.09 3.89 31.51
CA GLY A 449 21.41 4.24 31.00
C GLY A 449 21.50 5.62 30.34
N LEU A 450 20.54 6.51 30.59
CA LEU A 450 20.58 7.90 30.14
C LEU A 450 21.08 8.82 31.29
N HIS A 451 21.74 9.90 30.91
CA HIS A 451 22.28 10.89 31.87
C HIS A 451 21.45 12.19 31.84
N PRO A 452 20.34 12.28 32.60
CA PRO A 452 19.48 13.43 32.63
C PRO A 452 20.11 14.61 33.40
N GLU A 453 20.20 15.77 32.74
CA GLU A 453 20.51 17.05 33.34
C GLU A 453 19.21 17.77 33.74
N GLN A 454 19.24 18.61 34.77
CA GLN A 454 18.07 19.40 35.17
C GLN A 454 18.38 20.88 34.99
N GLU A 455 17.56 21.57 34.21
CA GLU A 455 17.71 22.99 33.93
C GLU A 455 16.32 23.67 33.92
N ASN A 456 16.18 24.72 34.73
CA ASN A 456 14.96 25.56 34.77
C ASN A 456 13.64 24.76 34.93
N GLY A 457 13.57 23.83 35.87
CA GLY A 457 12.37 23.03 36.12
C GLY A 457 12.03 22.01 35.01
N SER A 458 13.00 21.67 34.19
CA SER A 458 12.84 20.68 33.10
C SER A 458 14.02 19.70 33.11
N ILE A 459 13.78 18.48 32.64
CA ILE A 459 14.83 17.49 32.40
C ILE A 459 15.33 17.61 30.96
N ILE A 460 16.65 17.69 30.79
CA ILE A 460 17.30 17.76 29.50
C ILE A 460 18.09 16.48 29.28
N LEU A 461 17.86 15.84 28.14
CA LEU A 461 18.60 14.68 27.68
C LEU A 461 19.34 15.02 26.41
N LYS A 462 20.63 14.68 26.38
CA LYS A 462 21.48 14.79 25.18
C LYS A 462 21.86 13.38 24.72
N GLY A 463 21.68 13.06 23.45
CA GLY A 463 22.04 11.73 22.95
C GLY A 463 21.61 11.50 21.52
N LYS A 464 21.89 10.31 21.02
CA LYS A 464 21.45 9.90 19.67
C LYS A 464 19.93 9.90 19.59
N PHE A 465 19.38 10.49 18.54
CA PHE A 465 17.93 10.69 18.34
C PHE A 465 17.11 9.39 18.58
N ALA A 466 17.57 8.27 18.00
CA ALA A 466 16.90 6.97 18.17
C ALA A 466 16.89 6.49 19.64
N THR A 467 17.95 6.75 20.40
CA THR A 467 18.06 6.38 21.82
C THR A 467 17.12 7.24 22.67
N LEU A 468 17.02 8.53 22.36
CA LEU A 468 16.12 9.45 23.06
C LEU A 468 14.65 9.14 22.77
N LEU A 469 14.32 8.79 21.54
CA LEU A 469 12.95 8.41 21.17
C LEU A 469 12.49 7.14 21.88
N ALA A 470 13.34 6.11 21.90
CA ALA A 470 13.06 4.85 22.63
C ALA A 470 12.91 5.06 24.15
N ALA A 471 13.66 6.01 24.71
CA ALA A 471 13.55 6.38 26.11
C ALA A 471 12.23 7.09 26.43
N ILE A 472 11.79 7.98 25.57
CA ILE A 472 10.49 8.67 25.69
C ILE A 472 9.35 7.66 25.68
N GLU A 473 9.36 6.73 24.71
CA GLU A 473 8.33 5.68 24.61
C GLU A 473 8.24 4.84 25.88
N ARG A 474 9.39 4.38 26.41
CA ARG A 474 9.43 3.59 27.65
C ARG A 474 8.94 4.39 28.85
N CYS A 475 9.34 5.65 28.97
CA CYS A 475 8.90 6.49 30.06
C CYS A 475 7.40 6.83 29.98
N HIS A 476 6.85 7.11 28.81
CA HIS A 476 5.41 7.31 28.61
C HIS A 476 4.59 6.08 28.97
N GLN A 477 5.02 4.89 28.54
CA GLN A 477 4.34 3.63 28.89
C GLN A 477 4.30 3.38 30.41
N GLN A 478 5.36 3.71 31.13
CA GLN A 478 5.42 3.55 32.59
C GLN A 478 4.61 4.60 33.34
N ILE A 479 4.51 5.82 32.83
CA ILE A 479 3.74 6.91 33.46
C ILE A 479 2.23 6.67 33.33
N HIS A 480 1.77 6.18 32.18
CA HIS A 480 0.37 5.80 32.03
C HIS A 480 -0.07 4.70 33.00
N GLN A 481 0.85 3.83 33.44
CA GLN A 481 0.58 2.81 34.44
C GLN A 481 0.48 3.37 35.86
N THR A 482 0.98 4.60 36.12
CA THR A 482 0.96 5.24 37.46
C THR A 482 -0.13 6.31 37.63
N GLY A 483 -1.01 6.51 36.60
CA GLY A 483 -2.16 7.42 36.73
C GLY A 483 -1.84 8.91 36.61
N LEU A 484 -0.63 9.29 36.21
CA LEU A 484 -0.25 10.70 35.99
C LEU A 484 -0.65 11.15 34.57
N THR A 485 -1.50 12.17 34.48
CA THR A 485 -2.19 12.54 33.22
C THR A 485 -1.58 13.70 32.44
N HIS A 486 -0.60 14.43 32.95
CA HIS A 486 -0.10 15.66 32.31
C HIS A 486 1.44 15.77 32.30
N VAL A 487 2.10 15.13 31.34
CA VAL A 487 3.52 15.33 31.03
C VAL A 487 3.66 15.83 29.61
N ALA A 488 4.24 17.03 29.44
CA ALA A 488 4.54 17.59 28.12
C ALA A 488 6.01 17.34 27.78
N CYS A 489 6.27 16.78 26.59
CA CYS A 489 7.61 16.59 26.05
C CYS A 489 7.79 17.45 24.80
N SER A 490 8.86 18.23 24.76
CA SER A 490 9.28 18.94 23.54
C SER A 490 10.67 18.46 23.11
N LEU A 491 10.82 18.12 21.83
CA LEU A 491 12.09 17.67 21.25
C LEU A 491 12.64 18.76 20.32
N ASN A 492 13.83 19.28 20.67
CA ASN A 492 14.58 20.19 19.80
C ASN A 492 15.76 19.44 19.18
N LEU A 493 15.89 19.49 17.86
CA LEU A 493 17.00 18.90 17.12
C LEU A 493 18.08 19.96 16.91
N GLU A 494 19.27 19.72 17.45
CA GLU A 494 20.46 20.51 17.12
C GLU A 494 21.33 19.70 16.15
N THR A 495 21.50 20.19 14.93
CA THR A 495 22.44 19.59 13.96
C THR A 495 23.79 20.27 14.10
N SER A 496 24.79 19.57 14.63
CA SER A 496 26.19 20.00 14.50
C SER A 496 26.75 19.46 13.19
N VAL A 497 26.68 20.27 12.11
CA VAL A 497 27.48 20.06 10.92
C VAL A 497 28.83 20.73 11.17
N PRO A 498 29.98 20.09 11.03
CA PRO A 498 31.26 20.77 10.99
C PRO A 498 31.33 21.58 9.68
N LEU A 499 31.15 22.87 9.75
CA LEU A 499 31.44 23.78 8.64
C LEU A 499 32.96 23.82 8.41
N GLY A 500 33.42 23.12 7.39
CA GLY A 500 34.73 23.33 6.80
C GLY A 500 34.71 24.56 5.92
N VAL A 501 35.37 25.65 6.44
CA VAL A 501 36.10 26.74 5.74
C VAL A 501 35.46 27.32 4.46
N SER A 502 35.06 28.56 4.34
CA SER A 502 35.64 29.87 4.53
C SER A 502 34.77 30.98 3.88
N ASN A 503 34.78 32.12 4.56
CA ASN A 503 34.59 33.49 4.08
C ASN A 503 33.22 34.04 3.70
N GLY A 504 32.79 34.98 4.57
CA GLY A 504 32.16 36.21 4.14
C GLY A 504 30.83 36.56 4.77
N ALA A 505 30.89 37.25 5.90
CA ALA A 505 30.01 38.33 6.39
C ALA A 505 28.50 38.29 6.13
N GLY A 506 27.74 38.33 7.21
CA GLY A 506 26.35 38.79 7.21
C GLY A 506 25.49 38.22 8.35
N GLU A 507 25.63 38.81 9.55
CA GLU A 507 24.67 38.64 10.64
C GLU A 507 23.29 39.18 10.24
N THR A 508 22.25 38.41 10.37
CA THR A 508 20.92 38.94 10.70
C THR A 508 20.16 37.86 11.53
N SER A 509 20.06 38.19 12.81
CA SER A 509 19.14 37.55 13.75
C SER A 509 17.69 37.96 13.45
N THR A 510 16.81 37.04 13.26
CA THR A 510 15.37 37.27 13.37
C THR A 510 14.75 36.24 14.33
N SER A 511 14.49 36.75 15.53
CA SER A 511 13.59 36.13 16.51
C SER A 511 12.15 36.30 16.03
N VAL A 512 11.41 35.20 15.91
CA VAL A 512 9.96 35.23 15.73
C VAL A 512 9.33 34.83 17.05
N GLU A 513 8.81 35.81 17.76
CA GLU A 513 7.85 35.63 18.85
C GLU A 513 6.49 35.25 18.27
N ASN A 514 5.95 34.11 18.72
CA ASN A 514 4.57 33.77 18.47
C ASN A 514 3.72 34.17 19.69
N GLN A 515 2.91 35.21 19.53
CA GLN A 515 1.85 35.58 20.46
C GLN A 515 0.62 34.73 20.14
N GLN A 516 0.17 33.97 21.12
CA GLN A 516 -1.20 33.46 21.17
C GLN A 516 -2.12 34.45 21.88
N LYS A 517 -3.33 34.63 21.34
CA LYS A 517 -4.55 34.96 22.09
C LYS A 517 -5.81 34.71 21.24
N PRO A 518 -6.95 34.48 21.85
CA PRO A 518 -7.38 33.49 22.82
C PRO A 518 -8.25 32.38 22.18
#